data_5b30f24aecf9567faa621279255f47c7
#
_entry.id   5b30f24aecf9567faa621279255f47c7
#
_cell.length_a   1.000
_cell.length_b   1.000
_cell.length_c   1.000
_cell.angle_alpha   90.00
_cell.angle_beta   90.00
_cell.angle_gamma   90.00
#
_symmetry.space_group_name_H-M   'P 1'
#
loop_
_entity.id
_entity.type
_entity.pdbx_description
1 polymer ?
#
loop_
_entity_poly.entity_id
_entity_poly.type
_entity_poly.pdbx_seq_one_letter_code
_entity_poly.pdbx_strand_id
1 'polypeptide(L)'
;MSDIYKNLLKELKNTEYTFDKKIIDNHCVDWRGKYKGSTDIIFFPKSVSSVIKIVKFCFKKNIPIVPQGGNTSLVGGSVPRLNKGEIIINLCKLNKIREIDTISNTVTVESGCILQNINDKLDIHNLQMPISLGSKGSCQIGGNIATNAGGLNYIKFGSIRSNILGIEAILPNGEFYNDLKTVKKNNTGLDLKQLFIGSEGTLGIITAATLQIYKKTNDRVVIIVCMEKFKQVLSTYQMFMSSFGDFITAFELMNKFSVDLTEKLNGPLKLPFKGNYYCLVELTNFVEIEDFNSFVFSKFEKLTINDMN
;
A
#
# COMPACT_ATOMS: atom_id res chain seq x y z
N MET A 1 -7.12 -15.73 -32.44
CA MET A 1 -6.94 -15.58 -30.97
C MET A 1 -8.25 -15.48 -30.18
N SER A 2 -9.30 -14.84 -30.70
CA SER A 2 -10.61 -14.78 -30.02
C SER A 2 -11.26 -16.13 -29.74
N ASP A 3 -11.00 -17.14 -30.58
CA ASP A 3 -11.66 -18.45 -30.46
C ASP A 3 -11.30 -19.23 -29.19
N ILE A 4 -10.09 -19.07 -28.65
CA ILE A 4 -9.69 -19.78 -27.43
C ILE A 4 -10.52 -19.32 -26.21
N TYR A 5 -10.94 -18.03 -26.17
CA TYR A 5 -11.72 -17.47 -25.08
C TYR A 5 -13.24 -17.54 -25.29
N LYS A 6 -13.70 -18.00 -26.45
CA LYS A 6 -15.11 -17.94 -26.88
C LYS A 6 -16.11 -18.46 -25.84
N ASN A 7 -15.80 -19.57 -25.21
CA ASN A 7 -16.68 -20.16 -24.18
C ASN A 7 -16.66 -19.35 -22.88
N LEU A 8 -15.49 -18.89 -22.45
CA LEU A 8 -15.36 -18.04 -21.25
C LEU A 8 -16.10 -16.71 -21.42
N LEU A 9 -15.94 -16.08 -22.59
CA LEU A 9 -16.56 -14.78 -22.88
C LEU A 9 -18.10 -14.82 -22.89
N LYS A 10 -18.71 -15.97 -23.20
CA LYS A 10 -20.16 -16.16 -23.08
C LYS A 10 -20.66 -16.12 -21.62
N GLU A 11 -19.78 -16.50 -20.68
CA GLU A 11 -20.11 -16.53 -19.25
C GLU A 11 -19.84 -15.22 -18.52
N LEU A 12 -19.13 -14.30 -19.19
CA LEU A 12 -18.78 -12.98 -18.67
C LEU A 12 -19.60 -11.88 -19.34
N LYS A 13 -19.81 -10.76 -18.62
CA LYS A 13 -20.42 -9.57 -19.24
C LYS A 13 -19.40 -8.89 -20.17
N ASN A 14 -19.84 -8.32 -21.27
CA ASN A 14 -18.98 -7.59 -22.24
C ASN A 14 -18.16 -6.47 -21.59
N THR A 15 -18.57 -5.95 -20.43
CA THR A 15 -17.86 -4.92 -19.67
C THR A 15 -16.77 -5.48 -18.74
N GLU A 16 -16.56 -6.80 -18.73
CA GLU A 16 -15.56 -7.47 -17.89
C GLU A 16 -14.31 -7.89 -18.63
N TYR A 17 -14.17 -7.53 -19.92
CA TYR A 17 -12.96 -7.78 -20.71
C TYR A 17 -12.81 -6.76 -21.84
N THR A 18 -11.61 -6.66 -22.40
CA THR A 18 -11.34 -5.84 -23.58
C THR A 18 -10.28 -6.44 -24.48
N PHE A 19 -10.43 -6.19 -25.79
CA PHE A 19 -9.43 -6.40 -26.84
C PHE A 19 -8.94 -5.06 -27.43
N ASP A 20 -9.38 -3.93 -26.87
CA ASP A 20 -8.97 -2.60 -27.32
C ASP A 20 -7.46 -2.42 -27.10
N LYS A 21 -6.73 -2.28 -28.21
CA LYS A 21 -5.28 -2.17 -28.20
C LYS A 21 -4.79 -0.97 -27.39
N LYS A 22 -5.46 0.16 -27.44
CA LYS A 22 -5.07 1.37 -26.71
C LYS A 22 -5.18 1.16 -25.21
N ILE A 23 -6.24 0.47 -24.75
CA ILE A 23 -6.40 0.12 -23.35
C ILE A 23 -5.33 -0.90 -22.93
N ILE A 24 -5.10 -1.92 -23.75
CA ILE A 24 -4.10 -2.96 -23.51
C ILE A 24 -2.70 -2.35 -23.39
N ASP A 25 -2.29 -1.51 -24.34
CA ASP A 25 -0.97 -0.89 -24.34
C ASP A 25 -0.71 -0.09 -23.06
N ASN A 26 -1.72 0.63 -22.53
CA ASN A 26 -1.62 1.38 -21.28
C ASN A 26 -1.45 0.48 -20.04
N HIS A 27 -1.95 -0.75 -20.07
CA HIS A 27 -1.82 -1.70 -18.97
C HIS A 27 -0.57 -2.59 -19.08
N CYS A 28 0.06 -2.61 -20.27
CA CYS A 28 1.28 -3.37 -20.55
C CYS A 28 2.57 -2.58 -20.33
N VAL A 29 2.51 -1.44 -19.67
CA VAL A 29 3.67 -0.60 -19.35
C VAL A 29 3.57 -0.13 -17.89
N ASP A 30 4.71 -0.14 -17.16
CA ASP A 30 4.75 0.44 -15.83
C ASP A 30 4.73 1.98 -15.91
N TRP A 31 4.37 2.65 -14.82
CA TRP A 31 4.21 4.10 -14.82
C TRP A 31 5.51 4.88 -15.10
N ARG A 32 6.68 4.25 -14.94
CA ARG A 32 7.98 4.82 -15.32
C ARG A 32 8.42 4.52 -16.76
N GLY A 33 7.65 3.68 -17.50
CA GLY A 33 7.99 3.25 -18.84
C GLY A 33 9.21 2.33 -18.95
N LYS A 34 9.69 1.77 -17.83
CA LYS A 34 10.86 0.87 -17.79
C LYS A 34 10.52 -0.57 -18.18
N TYR A 35 9.37 -1.05 -17.71
CA TYR A 35 8.89 -2.40 -18.02
C TYR A 35 7.78 -2.30 -19.06
N LYS A 36 7.96 -3.01 -20.17
CA LYS A 36 6.98 -3.07 -21.27
C LYS A 36 6.72 -4.52 -21.62
N GLY A 37 5.45 -4.86 -21.77
CA GLY A 37 5.03 -6.20 -22.11
C GLY A 37 3.98 -6.24 -23.19
N SER A 38 3.30 -7.39 -23.34
CA SER A 38 2.20 -7.55 -24.26
C SER A 38 1.19 -8.57 -23.76
N THR A 39 -0.07 -8.32 -24.04
CA THR A 39 -1.17 -9.27 -23.85
C THR A 39 -2.19 -9.10 -24.98
N ASP A 40 -2.98 -10.14 -25.23
CA ASP A 40 -4.05 -10.11 -26.22
C ASP A 40 -5.38 -9.67 -25.62
N ILE A 41 -5.54 -9.82 -24.29
CA ILE A 41 -6.80 -9.55 -23.60
C ILE A 41 -6.54 -9.09 -22.17
N ILE A 42 -7.37 -8.17 -21.69
CA ILE A 42 -7.44 -7.80 -20.27
C ILE A 42 -8.83 -8.13 -19.76
N PHE A 43 -8.89 -8.77 -18.60
CA PHE A 43 -10.11 -8.99 -17.84
C PHE A 43 -10.24 -7.96 -16.73
N PHE A 44 -11.46 -7.42 -16.57
CA PHE A 44 -11.87 -6.49 -15.49
C PHE A 44 -13.06 -7.09 -14.73
N PRO A 45 -12.86 -8.17 -13.97
CA PRO A 45 -13.96 -8.85 -13.29
C PRO A 45 -14.67 -7.93 -12.31
N LYS A 46 -16.01 -8.05 -12.26
CA LYS A 46 -16.88 -7.27 -11.37
C LYS A 46 -17.33 -8.04 -10.12
N SER A 47 -16.95 -9.31 -10.04
CA SER A 47 -17.30 -10.21 -8.93
C SER A 47 -16.21 -11.24 -8.71
N VAL A 48 -16.14 -11.75 -7.49
CA VAL A 48 -15.28 -12.89 -7.14
C VAL A 48 -15.59 -14.11 -8.01
N SER A 49 -16.87 -14.35 -8.31
CA SER A 49 -17.30 -15.43 -9.22
C SER A 49 -16.69 -15.30 -10.61
N SER A 50 -16.61 -14.07 -11.17
CA SER A 50 -15.96 -13.82 -12.46
C SER A 50 -14.46 -14.11 -12.37
N VAL A 51 -13.77 -13.72 -11.28
CA VAL A 51 -12.34 -14.06 -11.09
C VAL A 51 -12.15 -15.57 -11.08
N ILE A 52 -12.97 -16.32 -10.32
CA ILE A 52 -12.92 -17.77 -10.25
C ILE A 52 -13.07 -18.41 -11.64
N LYS A 53 -14.02 -17.96 -12.46
CA LYS A 53 -14.25 -18.48 -13.82
C LYS A 53 -13.02 -18.23 -14.71
N ILE A 54 -12.44 -17.04 -14.67
CA ILE A 54 -11.27 -16.68 -15.47
C ILE A 54 -10.07 -17.54 -15.05
N VAL A 55 -9.80 -17.64 -13.73
CA VAL A 55 -8.66 -18.41 -13.21
C VAL A 55 -8.81 -19.90 -13.54
N LYS A 56 -9.98 -20.51 -13.31
CA LYS A 56 -10.23 -21.92 -13.68
C LYS A 56 -10.04 -22.17 -15.17
N PHE A 57 -10.49 -21.26 -16.02
CA PHE A 57 -10.29 -21.35 -17.46
C PHE A 57 -8.79 -21.31 -17.81
N CYS A 58 -8.05 -20.33 -17.26
CA CYS A 58 -6.63 -20.17 -17.51
C CYS A 58 -5.82 -21.38 -16.99
N PHE A 59 -6.15 -21.88 -15.80
CA PHE A 59 -5.55 -23.08 -15.25
C PHE A 59 -5.73 -24.28 -16.18
N LYS A 60 -6.97 -24.54 -16.64
CA LYS A 60 -7.28 -25.64 -17.56
C LYS A 60 -6.56 -25.52 -18.91
N LYS A 61 -6.27 -24.29 -19.36
CA LYS A 61 -5.64 -24.00 -20.64
C LYS A 61 -4.14 -23.70 -20.54
N ASN A 62 -3.55 -23.79 -19.34
CA ASN A 62 -2.17 -23.42 -19.06
C ASN A 62 -1.82 -22.00 -19.53
N ILE A 63 -2.74 -21.05 -19.35
CA ILE A 63 -2.55 -19.64 -19.69
C ILE A 63 -2.02 -18.90 -18.44
N PRO A 64 -0.80 -18.31 -18.50
CA PRO A 64 -0.27 -17.57 -17.37
C PRO A 64 -1.06 -16.28 -17.12
N ILE A 65 -1.19 -15.92 -15.82
CA ILE A 65 -1.97 -14.76 -15.38
C ILE A 65 -1.04 -13.73 -14.74
N VAL A 66 -1.23 -12.47 -15.06
CA VAL A 66 -0.64 -11.32 -14.35
C VAL A 66 -1.76 -10.59 -13.61
N PRO A 67 -1.88 -10.76 -12.29
CA PRO A 67 -2.80 -9.95 -11.48
C PRO A 67 -2.33 -8.50 -11.47
N GLN A 68 -3.25 -7.57 -11.70
CA GLN A 68 -2.92 -6.14 -11.73
C GLN A 68 -3.93 -5.34 -10.91
N GLY A 69 -3.41 -4.43 -10.09
CA GLY A 69 -4.18 -3.40 -9.41
C GLY A 69 -3.99 -2.05 -10.10
N GLY A 70 -3.59 -1.02 -9.35
CA GLY A 70 -3.37 0.34 -9.84
C GLY A 70 -2.10 0.55 -10.67
N ASN A 71 -1.34 -0.51 -10.95
CA ASN A 71 -0.08 -0.49 -11.73
C ASN A 71 0.94 0.54 -11.25
N THR A 72 1.05 0.73 -9.93
CA THR A 72 1.94 1.70 -9.27
C THR A 72 3.27 1.11 -8.80
N SER A 73 3.51 -0.19 -9.06
CA SER A 73 4.77 -0.88 -8.73
C SER A 73 5.95 -0.34 -9.55
N LEU A 74 7.15 -0.40 -8.96
CA LEU A 74 8.39 0.07 -9.57
C LEU A 74 9.27 -1.06 -10.15
N VAL A 75 8.85 -2.32 -9.99
CA VAL A 75 9.66 -3.51 -10.30
C VAL A 75 9.04 -4.42 -11.37
N GLY A 76 7.98 -3.94 -12.03
CA GLY A 76 7.38 -4.62 -13.19
C GLY A 76 6.49 -5.83 -12.88
N GLY A 77 6.22 -6.15 -11.62
CA GLY A 77 5.42 -7.33 -11.24
C GLY A 77 3.97 -7.33 -11.72
N SER A 78 3.42 -6.15 -12.08
CA SER A 78 2.07 -5.98 -12.63
C SER A 78 2.03 -5.86 -14.16
N VAL A 79 3.18 -6.00 -14.84
CA VAL A 79 3.31 -5.88 -16.30
C VAL A 79 3.58 -7.26 -16.89
N PRO A 80 2.82 -7.71 -17.92
CA PRO A 80 3.07 -8.98 -18.57
C PRO A 80 4.42 -8.97 -19.31
N ARG A 81 5.01 -10.14 -19.50
CA ARG A 81 6.23 -10.27 -20.31
C ARG A 81 5.90 -10.22 -21.80
N LEU A 82 6.87 -9.76 -22.60
CA LEU A 82 6.72 -9.73 -24.08
C LEU A 82 6.55 -11.14 -24.62
N ASN A 83 5.51 -11.34 -25.44
CA ASN A 83 5.26 -12.55 -26.25
C ASN A 83 5.23 -13.87 -25.46
N LYS A 84 4.80 -13.83 -24.17
CA LYS A 84 4.67 -15.02 -23.33
C LYS A 84 3.24 -15.54 -23.21
N GLY A 85 2.28 -14.93 -23.91
CA GLY A 85 0.86 -15.37 -23.88
C GLY A 85 0.20 -15.13 -22.52
N GLU A 86 0.77 -14.26 -21.70
CA GLU A 86 0.21 -13.88 -20.39
C GLU A 86 -1.03 -13.02 -20.58
N ILE A 87 -2.03 -13.21 -19.72
CA ILE A 87 -3.21 -12.35 -19.69
C ILE A 87 -3.17 -11.46 -18.44
N ILE A 88 -3.81 -10.30 -18.51
CA ILE A 88 -3.99 -9.44 -17.33
C ILE A 88 -5.38 -9.68 -16.73
N ILE A 89 -5.43 -9.87 -15.39
CA ILE A 89 -6.65 -9.72 -14.60
C ILE A 89 -6.50 -8.47 -13.76
N ASN A 90 -7.13 -7.38 -14.21
CA ASN A 90 -7.12 -6.11 -13.47
C ASN A 90 -8.32 -6.04 -12.52
N LEU A 91 -8.05 -5.82 -11.23
CA LEU A 91 -9.03 -5.94 -10.16
C LEU A 91 -9.75 -4.62 -9.83
N CYS A 92 -9.57 -3.56 -10.61
CA CYS A 92 -10.12 -2.22 -10.33
C CYS A 92 -11.65 -2.17 -10.20
N LYS A 93 -12.37 -3.17 -10.69
CA LYS A 93 -13.84 -3.26 -10.58
C LYS A 93 -14.33 -3.98 -9.31
N LEU A 94 -13.44 -4.66 -8.58
CA LEU A 94 -13.70 -5.15 -7.23
C LEU A 94 -13.33 -4.04 -6.23
N ASN A 95 -14.17 -3.03 -6.09
CA ASN A 95 -13.83 -1.78 -5.41
C ASN A 95 -14.83 -1.37 -4.32
N LYS A 96 -15.54 -2.32 -3.74
CA LYS A 96 -16.50 -2.05 -2.67
C LYS A 96 -15.79 -2.04 -1.31
N ILE A 97 -16.11 -1.05 -0.50
CA ILE A 97 -15.91 -1.11 0.95
C ILE A 97 -17.08 -1.93 1.47
N ARG A 98 -16.82 -3.17 1.92
CA ARG A 98 -17.85 -4.10 2.35
C ARG A 98 -18.39 -3.75 3.72
N GLU A 99 -17.50 -3.33 4.64
CA GLU A 99 -17.85 -3.04 6.03
C GLU A 99 -16.83 -2.07 6.65
N ILE A 100 -17.31 -1.17 7.50
CA ILE A 100 -16.51 -0.37 8.43
C ILE A 100 -17.05 -0.63 9.82
N ASP A 101 -16.28 -1.29 10.67
CA ASP A 101 -16.62 -1.53 12.08
C ASP A 101 -15.82 -0.57 12.96
N THR A 102 -16.50 0.44 13.49
CA THR A 102 -15.92 1.45 14.35
C THR A 102 -15.72 0.99 15.79
N ILE A 103 -16.33 -0.14 16.20
CA ILE A 103 -16.15 -0.72 17.53
C ILE A 103 -14.86 -1.53 17.56
N SER A 104 -14.66 -2.42 16.59
CA SER A 104 -13.46 -3.24 16.46
C SER A 104 -12.31 -2.50 15.79
N ASN A 105 -12.56 -1.30 15.24
CA ASN A 105 -11.64 -0.53 14.42
C ASN A 105 -11.08 -1.36 13.25
N THR A 106 -11.99 -1.89 12.43
CA THR A 106 -11.64 -2.68 11.25
C THR A 106 -12.38 -2.19 10.01
N VAL A 107 -11.77 -2.43 8.85
CA VAL A 107 -12.41 -2.21 7.56
C VAL A 107 -12.23 -3.44 6.68
N THR A 108 -13.33 -3.91 6.07
CA THR A 108 -13.30 -4.98 5.07
C THR A 108 -13.52 -4.37 3.69
N VAL A 109 -12.53 -4.53 2.81
CA VAL A 109 -12.50 -3.91 1.48
C VAL A 109 -12.15 -4.91 0.40
N GLU A 110 -12.68 -4.70 -0.80
CA GLU A 110 -12.27 -5.42 -2.00
C GLU A 110 -10.92 -4.91 -2.51
N SER A 111 -10.19 -5.78 -3.20
CA SER A 111 -8.79 -5.58 -3.60
C SER A 111 -8.56 -4.37 -4.53
N GLY A 112 -9.55 -3.98 -5.32
CA GLY A 112 -9.50 -2.84 -6.22
C GLY A 112 -9.83 -1.49 -5.57
N CYS A 113 -10.12 -1.45 -4.27
CA CYS A 113 -10.32 -0.19 -3.56
C CYS A 113 -9.03 0.64 -3.57
N ILE A 114 -9.14 1.91 -3.99
CA ILE A 114 -8.04 2.87 -3.95
C ILE A 114 -7.83 3.33 -2.50
N LEU A 115 -6.57 3.37 -2.06
CA LEU A 115 -6.21 3.72 -0.68
C LEU A 115 -6.76 5.08 -0.24
N GLN A 116 -6.73 6.09 -1.11
CA GLN A 116 -7.31 7.41 -0.82
C GLN A 116 -8.81 7.32 -0.58
N ASN A 117 -9.55 6.61 -1.43
CA ASN A 117 -11.00 6.48 -1.31
C ASN A 117 -11.43 5.77 -0.01
N ILE A 118 -10.60 4.83 0.47
CA ILE A 118 -10.83 4.19 1.77
C ILE A 118 -10.63 5.23 2.88
N ASN A 119 -9.53 5.99 2.85
CA ASN A 119 -9.28 7.04 3.85
C ASN A 119 -10.39 8.10 3.88
N ASP A 120 -10.88 8.54 2.71
CA ASP A 120 -11.97 9.52 2.62
C ASP A 120 -13.28 9.02 3.28
N LYS A 121 -13.51 7.70 3.22
CA LYS A 121 -14.66 7.08 3.91
C LYS A 121 -14.43 6.90 5.41
N LEU A 122 -13.21 6.56 5.82
CA LEU A 122 -12.84 6.42 7.23
C LEU A 122 -12.80 7.78 7.94
N ASP A 123 -12.49 8.84 7.23
CA ASP A 123 -12.39 10.21 7.77
C ASP A 123 -13.72 10.69 8.40
N ILE A 124 -14.85 10.26 7.86
CA ILE A 124 -16.20 10.54 8.41
C ILE A 124 -16.33 10.02 9.86
N HIS A 125 -15.55 8.99 10.21
CA HIS A 125 -15.53 8.35 11.53
C HIS A 125 -14.31 8.75 12.37
N ASN A 126 -13.52 9.74 11.95
CA ASN A 126 -12.23 10.09 12.54
C ASN A 126 -11.26 8.90 12.60
N LEU A 127 -11.26 8.05 11.57
CA LEU A 127 -10.41 6.88 11.43
C LEU A 127 -9.51 7.00 10.19
N GLN A 128 -8.42 6.23 10.16
CA GLN A 128 -7.47 6.22 9.05
C GLN A 128 -6.86 4.83 8.84
N MET A 129 -6.39 4.60 7.60
CA MET A 129 -5.55 3.46 7.27
C MET A 129 -4.16 3.60 7.90
N PRO A 130 -3.50 2.48 8.29
CA PRO A 130 -2.16 2.52 8.91
C PRO A 130 -1.03 2.89 7.95
N ILE A 131 -1.29 2.82 6.65
CA ILE A 131 -0.27 3.07 5.62
C ILE A 131 -0.47 4.41 4.92
N SER A 132 0.63 5.11 4.65
CA SER A 132 0.66 6.34 3.86
C SER A 132 1.66 6.18 2.73
N LEU A 133 1.18 6.22 1.49
CA LEU A 133 1.96 6.01 0.27
C LEU A 133 1.88 7.22 -0.65
N GLY A 134 2.97 7.54 -1.34
CA GLY A 134 2.96 8.60 -2.36
C GLY A 134 1.96 8.34 -3.50
N SER A 135 1.67 7.07 -3.79
CA SER A 135 0.71 6.63 -4.80
C SER A 135 -0.73 6.46 -4.28
N LYS A 136 -1.07 6.97 -3.09
CA LYS A 136 -2.38 6.73 -2.43
C LYS A 136 -3.60 7.01 -3.30
N GLY A 137 -3.49 7.96 -4.24
CA GLY A 137 -4.58 8.33 -5.16
C GLY A 137 -4.83 7.33 -6.29
N SER A 138 -3.97 6.32 -6.47
CA SER A 138 -4.07 5.34 -7.56
C SER A 138 -3.73 3.90 -7.16
N CYS A 139 -2.94 3.69 -6.10
CA CYS A 139 -2.66 2.34 -5.62
C CYS A 139 -3.93 1.69 -5.05
N GLN A 140 -4.03 0.36 -5.25
CA GLN A 140 -5.17 -0.45 -4.82
C GLN A 140 -4.75 -1.41 -3.72
N ILE A 141 -5.66 -1.68 -2.79
CA ILE A 141 -5.37 -2.46 -1.58
C ILE A 141 -4.84 -3.86 -1.89
N GLY A 142 -5.41 -4.56 -2.87
CA GLY A 142 -4.91 -5.88 -3.27
C GLY A 142 -3.44 -5.85 -3.68
N GLY A 143 -3.02 -4.84 -4.46
CA GLY A 143 -1.62 -4.62 -4.82
C GLY A 143 -0.75 -4.27 -3.62
N ASN A 144 -1.22 -3.39 -2.73
CA ASN A 144 -0.48 -3.03 -1.51
C ASN A 144 -0.25 -4.24 -0.60
N ILE A 145 -1.23 -5.14 -0.49
CA ILE A 145 -1.10 -6.39 0.29
C ILE A 145 -0.14 -7.35 -0.43
N ALA A 146 -0.32 -7.55 -1.73
CA ALA A 146 0.51 -8.46 -2.52
C ALA A 146 2.00 -8.07 -2.51
N THR A 147 2.32 -6.79 -2.36
CA THR A 147 3.71 -6.28 -2.26
C THR A 147 4.17 -6.01 -0.84
N ASN A 148 3.34 -6.29 0.17
CA ASN A 148 3.60 -5.96 1.56
C ASN A 148 4.04 -4.50 1.74
N ALA A 149 3.25 -3.56 1.22
CA ALA A 149 3.58 -2.14 1.21
C ALA A 149 3.79 -1.58 2.63
N GLY A 150 4.82 -0.77 2.80
CA GLY A 150 5.11 -0.03 4.03
C GLY A 150 4.54 1.39 3.99
N GLY A 151 5.36 2.36 3.65
CA GLY A 151 5.03 3.79 3.58
C GLY A 151 5.60 4.59 4.74
N LEU A 152 5.29 5.88 4.77
CA LEU A 152 5.88 6.83 5.74
C LEU A 152 5.64 6.44 7.20
N ASN A 153 4.46 5.90 7.49
CA ASN A 153 4.06 5.58 8.86
C ASN A 153 4.53 4.20 9.34
N TYR A 154 5.50 3.60 8.64
CA TYR A 154 6.01 2.26 8.96
C TYR A 154 6.52 2.15 10.41
N ILE A 155 7.22 3.17 10.89
CA ILE A 155 7.78 3.17 12.24
C ILE A 155 6.73 3.04 13.34
N LYS A 156 5.52 3.55 13.09
CA LYS A 156 4.39 3.50 14.05
C LYS A 156 3.53 2.26 13.87
N PHE A 157 3.15 1.94 12.63
CA PHE A 157 2.13 0.93 12.35
C PHE A 157 2.67 -0.33 11.68
N GLY A 158 3.97 -0.36 11.35
CA GLY A 158 4.56 -1.45 10.56
C GLY A 158 4.14 -1.41 9.09
N SER A 159 4.42 -2.50 8.38
CA SER A 159 3.93 -2.70 7.02
C SER A 159 2.44 -3.06 7.02
N ILE A 160 1.83 -3.14 5.81
CA ILE A 160 0.44 -3.59 5.69
C ILE A 160 0.24 -5.00 6.30
N ARG A 161 1.27 -5.87 6.25
CA ARG A 161 1.26 -7.21 6.86
C ARG A 161 0.83 -7.20 8.33
N SER A 162 1.34 -6.27 9.10
CA SER A 162 1.05 -6.14 10.54
C SER A 162 -0.40 -5.77 10.83
N ASN A 163 -1.11 -5.28 9.81
CA ASN A 163 -2.45 -4.73 9.93
C ASN A 163 -3.53 -5.57 9.24
N ILE A 164 -3.15 -6.68 8.57
CA ILE A 164 -4.11 -7.59 7.93
C ILE A 164 -4.65 -8.57 8.97
N LEU A 165 -5.96 -8.56 9.15
CA LEU A 165 -6.68 -9.49 10.04
C LEU A 165 -7.19 -10.72 9.28
N GLY A 166 -7.60 -10.56 8.02
CA GLY A 166 -8.09 -11.63 7.18
C GLY A 166 -7.95 -11.33 5.70
N ILE A 167 -7.94 -12.38 4.87
CA ILE A 167 -7.82 -12.29 3.41
C ILE A 167 -8.82 -13.22 2.74
N GLU A 168 -9.32 -12.75 1.60
CA GLU A 168 -10.05 -13.54 0.61
C GLU A 168 -9.19 -13.62 -0.66
N ALA A 169 -8.96 -14.81 -1.19
CA ALA A 169 -8.12 -15.01 -2.36
C ALA A 169 -8.61 -16.16 -3.25
N ILE A 170 -8.24 -16.12 -4.52
CA ILE A 170 -8.43 -17.21 -5.48
C ILE A 170 -7.09 -17.88 -5.72
N LEU A 171 -7.02 -19.18 -5.43
CA LEU A 171 -5.83 -20.00 -5.64
C LEU A 171 -5.56 -20.22 -7.14
N PRO A 172 -4.34 -20.64 -7.54
CA PRO A 172 -4.00 -20.84 -8.95
C PRO A 172 -4.89 -21.82 -9.69
N ASN A 173 -5.48 -22.81 -9.00
CA ASN A 173 -6.44 -23.79 -9.56
C ASN A 173 -7.89 -23.26 -9.61
N GLY A 174 -8.12 -22.02 -9.14
CA GLY A 174 -9.43 -21.40 -9.08
C GLY A 174 -10.27 -21.77 -7.84
N GLU A 175 -9.67 -22.42 -6.84
CA GLU A 175 -10.31 -22.61 -5.55
C GLU A 175 -10.40 -21.31 -4.78
N PHE A 176 -11.47 -21.19 -3.99
CA PHE A 176 -11.77 -20.00 -3.21
C PHE A 176 -11.28 -20.17 -1.78
N TYR A 177 -10.32 -19.35 -1.37
CA TYR A 177 -9.86 -19.23 0.00
C TYR A 177 -10.53 -17.99 0.64
N ASN A 178 -11.21 -18.20 1.76
CA ASN A 178 -11.86 -17.11 2.52
C ASN A 178 -11.56 -17.28 4.01
N ASP A 179 -10.80 -16.34 4.53
CA ASP A 179 -10.49 -16.19 5.94
C ASP A 179 -10.62 -14.72 6.36
N LEU A 180 -11.70 -14.05 5.93
CA LEU A 180 -12.04 -12.70 6.37
C LEU A 180 -12.46 -12.75 7.82
N LYS A 181 -11.61 -12.24 8.72
CA LYS A 181 -11.84 -12.17 10.17
C LYS A 181 -11.61 -10.74 10.66
N THR A 182 -12.37 -10.32 11.66
CA THR A 182 -12.28 -9.01 12.30
C THR A 182 -11.56 -9.06 13.66
N VAL A 183 -11.32 -10.27 14.18
CA VAL A 183 -10.69 -10.46 15.48
C VAL A 183 -9.16 -10.36 15.38
N LYS A 184 -8.58 -9.52 16.22
CA LYS A 184 -7.14 -9.29 16.28
C LYS A 184 -6.38 -10.48 16.86
N LYS A 185 -6.91 -11.10 17.93
CA LYS A 185 -6.33 -12.29 18.52
C LYS A 185 -6.99 -13.53 17.93
N ASN A 186 -6.27 -14.23 17.07
CA ASN A 186 -6.72 -15.51 16.49
C ASN A 186 -5.59 -16.54 16.57
N ASN A 187 -5.71 -17.45 17.50
CA ASN A 187 -4.73 -18.52 17.72
C ASN A 187 -5.18 -19.86 17.11
N THR A 188 -6.16 -19.85 16.21
CA THR A 188 -6.75 -21.06 15.63
C THR A 188 -6.02 -21.46 14.35
N GLY A 189 -5.29 -22.57 14.38
CA GLY A 189 -4.62 -23.16 13.22
C GLY A 189 -3.44 -22.32 12.68
N LEU A 190 -3.06 -22.61 11.44
CA LEU A 190 -2.00 -21.91 10.74
C LEU A 190 -2.48 -20.57 10.20
N ASP A 191 -1.64 -19.56 10.26
CA ASP A 191 -1.93 -18.23 9.74
C ASP A 191 -1.63 -18.14 8.23
N LEU A 192 -2.46 -18.80 7.42
CA LEU A 192 -2.25 -18.95 5.98
C LEU A 192 -2.29 -17.63 5.20
N LYS A 193 -2.95 -16.59 5.71
CA LYS A 193 -2.95 -15.27 5.06
C LYS A 193 -1.53 -14.72 4.84
N GLN A 194 -0.58 -15.11 5.69
CA GLN A 194 0.81 -14.66 5.60
C GLN A 194 1.51 -15.13 4.31
N LEU A 195 1.04 -16.20 3.67
CA LEU A 195 1.57 -16.70 2.40
C LEU A 195 1.24 -15.74 1.25
N PHE A 196 0.07 -15.11 1.27
CA PHE A 196 -0.38 -14.21 0.21
C PHE A 196 0.22 -12.82 0.31
N ILE A 197 0.52 -12.35 1.55
CA ILE A 197 1.06 -11.02 1.80
C ILE A 197 2.53 -10.99 1.36
N GLY A 198 2.85 -10.16 0.36
CA GLY A 198 4.19 -10.09 -0.22
C GLY A 198 4.49 -11.19 -1.26
N SER A 199 3.48 -11.98 -1.67
CA SER A 199 3.63 -13.01 -2.71
C SER A 199 3.59 -12.45 -4.14
N GLU A 200 3.27 -11.18 -4.31
CA GLU A 200 3.16 -10.49 -5.60
C GLU A 200 2.26 -11.21 -6.63
N GLY A 201 1.19 -11.88 -6.13
CA GLY A 201 0.24 -12.61 -6.95
C GLY A 201 0.68 -13.99 -7.41
N THR A 202 1.86 -14.48 -6.98
CA THR A 202 2.39 -15.78 -7.40
C THR A 202 1.68 -16.97 -6.73
N LEU A 203 1.10 -16.78 -5.55
CA LEU A 203 0.40 -17.84 -4.79
C LEU A 203 -1.12 -17.77 -4.91
N GLY A 204 -1.66 -16.68 -5.48
CA GLY A 204 -3.10 -16.47 -5.66
C GLY A 204 -3.45 -15.02 -5.88
N ILE A 205 -4.70 -14.78 -6.24
CA ILE A 205 -5.25 -13.45 -6.51
C ILE A 205 -6.08 -13.01 -5.31
N ILE A 206 -5.61 -11.99 -4.59
CA ILE A 206 -6.35 -11.40 -3.46
C ILE A 206 -7.56 -10.64 -4.00
N THR A 207 -8.75 -10.96 -3.49
CA THR A 207 -10.01 -10.34 -3.91
C THR A 207 -10.61 -9.42 -2.85
N ALA A 208 -10.33 -9.67 -1.57
CA ALA A 208 -10.70 -8.78 -0.46
C ALA A 208 -9.76 -8.97 0.74
N ALA A 209 -9.80 -8.03 1.67
CA ALA A 209 -9.11 -8.14 2.94
C ALA A 209 -9.84 -7.37 4.04
N THR A 210 -9.66 -7.83 5.28
CA THR A 210 -10.01 -7.10 6.51
C THR A 210 -8.74 -6.54 7.13
N LEU A 211 -8.73 -5.23 7.40
CA LEU A 211 -7.59 -4.50 7.92
C LEU A 211 -7.93 -3.81 9.24
N GLN A 212 -6.94 -3.75 10.13
CA GLN A 212 -6.97 -2.87 11.28
C GLN A 212 -6.88 -1.42 10.82
N ILE A 213 -7.70 -0.56 11.40
CA ILE A 213 -7.68 0.90 11.20
C ILE A 213 -7.46 1.60 12.54
N TYR A 214 -7.09 2.87 12.49
CA TYR A 214 -6.64 3.61 13.65
C TYR A 214 -7.34 4.96 13.75
N LYS A 215 -7.41 5.50 14.97
CA LYS A 215 -7.89 6.87 15.19
C LYS A 215 -7.07 7.84 14.35
N LYS A 216 -7.75 8.75 13.66
CA LYS A 216 -7.12 9.86 12.96
C LYS A 216 -6.98 11.04 13.91
N THR A 217 -5.84 11.70 13.85
CA THR A 217 -5.63 13.03 14.44
C THR A 217 -4.89 13.89 13.45
N ASN A 218 -5.22 15.17 13.42
CA ASN A 218 -4.50 16.19 12.63
C ASN A 218 -3.49 16.97 13.49
N ASP A 219 -3.47 16.72 14.80
CA ASP A 219 -2.56 17.35 15.73
C ASP A 219 -1.19 16.67 15.66
N ARG A 220 -0.27 17.34 14.96
CA ARG A 220 1.08 16.83 14.69
C ARG A 220 2.10 17.94 14.58
N VAL A 221 3.33 17.60 14.94
CA VAL A 221 4.51 18.43 14.78
C VAL A 221 5.45 17.77 13.78
N VAL A 222 5.91 18.53 12.79
CA VAL A 222 6.91 18.06 11.83
C VAL A 222 8.21 18.82 12.07
N ILE A 223 9.29 18.07 12.27
CA ILE A 223 10.62 18.56 12.60
C ILE A 223 11.60 18.12 11.52
N ILE A 224 12.45 19.05 11.08
CA ILE A 224 13.57 18.73 10.19
C ILE A 224 14.86 18.99 10.96
N VAL A 225 15.68 17.96 11.13
CA VAL A 225 17.01 18.03 11.74
C VAL A 225 18.05 17.93 10.64
N CYS A 226 19.01 18.87 10.67
CA CYS A 226 20.13 18.93 9.73
C CYS A 226 21.43 18.49 10.41
N MET A 227 22.24 17.68 9.74
CA MET A 227 23.45 17.08 10.30
C MET A 227 24.57 17.01 9.26
N GLU A 228 25.82 17.08 9.73
CA GLU A 228 27.00 16.99 8.89
C GLU A 228 27.53 15.57 8.75
N LYS A 229 27.40 14.73 9.78
CA LYS A 229 27.97 13.38 9.83
C LYS A 229 26.90 12.32 10.01
N PHE A 230 27.04 11.20 9.31
CA PHE A 230 26.09 10.08 9.41
C PHE A 230 25.92 9.54 10.86
N LYS A 231 27.00 9.55 11.66
CA LYS A 231 26.92 9.14 13.07
C LYS A 231 25.88 9.95 13.86
N GLN A 232 25.71 11.24 13.53
CA GLN A 232 24.71 12.12 14.16
C GLN A 232 23.28 11.68 13.84
N VAL A 233 23.04 11.04 12.68
CA VAL A 233 21.72 10.49 12.33
C VAL A 233 21.29 9.43 13.33
N LEU A 234 22.20 8.52 13.69
CA LEU A 234 21.89 7.45 14.64
C LEU A 234 21.64 7.99 16.05
N SER A 235 22.44 8.94 16.52
CA SER A 235 22.22 9.57 17.83
C SER A 235 20.93 10.39 17.84
N THR A 236 20.60 11.09 16.77
CA THR A 236 19.31 11.78 16.60
C THR A 236 18.15 10.80 16.66
N TYR A 237 18.22 9.68 15.93
CA TYR A 237 17.20 8.65 15.99
C TYR A 237 17.00 8.11 17.41
N GLN A 238 18.10 7.75 18.11
CA GLN A 238 18.05 7.25 19.48
C GLN A 238 17.43 8.28 20.43
N MET A 239 17.79 9.54 20.30
CA MET A 239 17.26 10.65 21.09
C MET A 239 15.74 10.79 20.88
N PHE A 240 15.26 10.80 19.61
CA PHE A 240 13.84 10.86 19.34
C PHE A 240 13.08 9.64 19.87
N MET A 241 13.62 8.43 19.67
CA MET A 241 13.00 7.20 20.16
C MET A 241 12.89 7.17 21.69
N SER A 242 13.91 7.62 22.41
CA SER A 242 13.89 7.65 23.88
C SER A 242 12.96 8.73 24.44
N SER A 243 12.82 9.86 23.76
CA SER A 243 12.07 11.01 24.26
C SER A 243 10.61 11.05 23.79
N PHE A 244 10.34 10.54 22.57
CA PHE A 244 9.06 10.70 21.88
C PHE A 244 8.55 9.40 21.24
N GLY A 245 9.09 8.22 21.57
CA GLY A 245 8.85 6.98 20.84
C GLY A 245 7.37 6.70 20.52
N ASP A 246 6.48 6.94 21.50
CA ASP A 246 5.03 6.70 21.32
C ASP A 246 4.35 7.68 20.36
N PHE A 247 4.96 8.82 20.10
CA PHE A 247 4.41 9.87 19.22
C PHE A 247 4.97 9.82 17.81
N ILE A 248 6.11 9.13 17.56
CA ILE A 248 6.77 9.11 16.26
C ILE A 248 5.92 8.34 15.25
N THR A 249 5.49 9.02 14.19
CA THR A 249 4.76 8.42 13.07
C THR A 249 5.60 8.31 11.81
N ALA A 250 6.57 9.20 11.63
CA ALA A 250 7.52 9.10 10.52
C ALA A 250 8.93 9.51 10.98
N PHE A 251 9.94 8.85 10.41
CA PHE A 251 11.35 9.20 10.56
C PHE A 251 12.06 8.91 9.23
N GLU A 252 12.25 9.96 8.41
CA GLU A 252 12.76 9.83 7.05
C GLU A 252 14.14 10.47 6.93
N LEU A 253 15.12 9.69 6.46
CA LEU A 253 16.47 10.15 6.19
C LEU A 253 16.63 10.57 4.73
N MET A 254 17.10 11.79 4.52
CA MET A 254 17.50 12.32 3.21
C MET A 254 18.97 12.72 3.24
N ASN A 255 19.73 12.38 2.20
CA ASN A 255 21.06 12.89 2.01
C ASN A 255 21.05 14.20 1.20
N LYS A 256 22.15 14.94 1.25
CA LYS A 256 22.31 16.21 0.50
C LYS A 256 22.00 16.04 -0.99
N PHE A 257 22.45 14.96 -1.61
CA PHE A 257 22.21 14.71 -3.04
C PHE A 257 20.71 14.66 -3.38
N SER A 258 19.89 13.97 -2.55
CA SER A 258 18.44 13.90 -2.75
C SER A 258 17.77 15.26 -2.59
N VAL A 259 18.22 16.07 -1.63
CA VAL A 259 17.70 17.41 -1.39
C VAL A 259 18.08 18.33 -2.56
N ASP A 260 19.36 18.37 -2.96
CA ASP A 260 19.86 19.17 -4.10
C ASP A 260 19.13 18.79 -5.40
N LEU A 261 18.88 17.49 -5.63
CA LEU A 261 18.13 17.01 -6.80
C LEU A 261 16.67 17.49 -6.77
N THR A 262 16.03 17.46 -5.62
CA THR A 262 14.66 17.94 -5.45
C THR A 262 14.57 19.44 -5.72
N GLU A 263 15.53 20.23 -5.20
CA GLU A 263 15.61 21.67 -5.47
C GLU A 263 15.81 21.96 -6.96
N LYS A 264 16.66 21.18 -7.63
CA LYS A 264 16.89 21.33 -9.07
C LYS A 264 15.64 21.04 -9.91
N LEU A 265 14.81 20.09 -9.50
CA LEU A 265 13.62 19.66 -10.26
C LEU A 265 12.38 20.51 -9.95
N ASN A 266 12.21 20.95 -8.70
CA ASN A 266 10.99 21.57 -8.22
C ASN A 266 11.16 23.02 -7.73
N GLY A 267 12.38 23.56 -7.82
CA GLY A 267 12.75 24.86 -7.29
C GLY A 267 13.23 24.78 -5.82
N PRO A 268 13.75 25.88 -5.27
CA PRO A 268 14.43 25.89 -3.99
C PRO A 268 13.51 25.48 -2.84
N LEU A 269 13.96 24.50 -2.05
CA LEU A 269 13.38 24.21 -0.75
C LEU A 269 13.83 25.31 0.22
N LYS A 270 12.87 26.00 0.85
CA LYS A 270 13.17 27.07 1.81
C LYS A 270 13.61 26.50 3.15
N LEU A 271 14.64 25.64 3.14
CA LEU A 271 15.23 25.14 4.38
C LEU A 271 16.15 26.23 4.97
N PRO A 272 16.03 26.56 6.28
CA PRO A 272 16.80 27.62 6.92
C PRO A 272 18.28 27.23 7.17
N PHE A 273 18.65 25.98 6.90
CA PHE A 273 19.97 25.41 7.17
C PHE A 273 20.37 24.41 6.07
N LYS A 274 21.68 24.17 5.93
CA LYS A 274 22.25 23.22 5.00
C LYS A 274 23.14 22.23 5.73
N GLY A 275 23.18 20.99 5.26
CA GLY A 275 24.04 19.93 5.78
C GLY A 275 24.12 18.76 4.82
N ASN A 276 24.80 17.70 5.24
CA ASN A 276 24.97 16.50 4.42
C ASN A 276 23.82 15.48 4.58
N TYR A 277 23.13 15.53 5.72
CA TYR A 277 22.01 14.66 6.06
C TYR A 277 20.86 15.46 6.67
N TYR A 278 19.66 15.07 6.36
CA TYR A 278 18.42 15.65 6.87
C TYR A 278 17.51 14.53 7.36
N CYS A 279 17.00 14.66 8.58
CA CYS A 279 15.94 13.78 9.06
C CYS A 279 14.63 14.59 9.19
N LEU A 280 13.58 14.11 8.51
CA LEU A 280 12.22 14.55 8.75
C LEU A 280 11.59 13.63 9.78
N VAL A 281 11.13 14.21 10.89
CA VAL A 281 10.47 13.48 11.97
C VAL A 281 9.06 14.02 12.13
N GLU A 282 8.07 13.15 12.08
CA GLU A 282 6.68 13.50 12.38
C GLU A 282 6.30 12.92 13.75
N LEU A 283 5.84 13.80 14.64
CA LEU A 283 5.27 13.44 15.93
C LEU A 283 3.77 13.70 15.90
N THR A 284 2.97 12.71 16.24
CA THR A 284 1.51 12.77 16.14
C THR A 284 0.86 12.53 17.51
N ASN A 285 -0.09 13.39 17.88
CA ASN A 285 -0.80 13.34 19.15
C ASN A 285 -1.99 12.39 19.13
N PHE A 286 -1.77 11.11 19.49
CA PHE A 286 -2.84 10.11 19.61
C PHE A 286 -3.49 10.05 21.00
N VAL A 287 -2.88 10.71 21.99
CA VAL A 287 -3.33 10.69 23.40
C VAL A 287 -3.97 12.01 23.87
N GLU A 288 -4.21 12.92 22.91
CA GLU A 288 -4.96 14.17 23.13
C GLU A 288 -4.35 15.11 24.19
N ILE A 289 -3.04 15.32 24.13
CA ILE A 289 -2.36 16.34 24.90
C ILE A 289 -2.87 17.70 24.44
N GLU A 290 -3.37 18.55 25.36
CA GLU A 290 -4.08 19.79 25.05
C GLU A 290 -3.24 20.80 24.26
N ASP A 291 -1.98 21.01 24.64
CA ASP A 291 -1.02 21.82 23.86
C ASP A 291 0.19 20.96 23.47
N PHE A 292 0.00 20.18 22.41
CA PHE A 292 1.03 19.25 21.93
C PHE A 292 2.29 19.97 21.45
N ASN A 293 2.16 21.15 20.84
CA ASN A 293 3.32 21.94 20.41
C ASN A 293 4.18 22.33 21.60
N SER A 294 3.59 22.95 22.62
CA SER A 294 4.32 23.34 23.85
C SER A 294 4.92 22.14 24.57
N PHE A 295 4.21 21.02 24.61
CA PHE A 295 4.74 19.76 25.15
C PHE A 295 6.01 19.32 24.41
N VAL A 296 5.99 19.28 23.07
CA VAL A 296 7.14 18.90 22.26
C VAL A 296 8.30 19.87 22.46
N PHE A 297 8.06 21.19 22.41
CA PHE A 297 9.10 22.20 22.63
C PHE A 297 9.73 22.11 24.02
N SER A 298 8.94 21.96 25.07
CA SER A 298 9.45 21.84 26.45
C SER A 298 10.35 20.61 26.65
N LYS A 299 10.05 19.51 25.95
CA LYS A 299 10.92 18.33 25.95
C LYS A 299 12.25 18.58 25.23
N PHE A 300 12.23 19.32 24.10
CA PHE A 300 13.45 19.68 23.38
C PHE A 300 14.36 20.59 24.21
N GLU A 301 13.82 21.58 24.88
CA GLU A 301 14.59 22.49 25.76
C GLU A 301 15.34 21.68 26.84
N LYS A 302 14.69 20.71 27.47
CA LYS A 302 15.31 19.83 28.47
C LYS A 302 16.43 18.96 27.91
N LEU A 303 16.32 18.49 26.68
CA LEU A 303 17.36 17.70 26.00
C LEU A 303 18.59 18.56 25.72
N THR A 304 18.39 19.78 25.22
CA THR A 304 19.50 20.70 24.89
C THR A 304 20.28 21.11 26.14
N ILE A 305 19.63 21.26 27.29
CA ILE A 305 20.29 21.58 28.55
C ILE A 305 21.13 20.42 29.08
N ASN A 306 20.68 19.17 28.91
CA ASN A 306 21.39 17.97 29.39
C ASN A 306 22.62 17.62 28.53
N ASP A 307 22.63 18.01 27.24
CA ASP A 307 23.76 17.76 26.34
C ASP A 307 24.86 18.86 26.44
N MET A 308 24.62 19.93 27.21
CA MET A 308 25.60 20.99 27.48
C MET A 308 26.36 20.80 28.80
N ASN A 309 26.03 19.80 29.59
CA ASN A 309 26.72 19.39 30.83
C ASN A 309 27.41 18.03 30.61
#